data_f681317850252ccbbc6e5269d727bd44
#
_entry.id   f681317850252ccbbc6e5269d727bd44
#
_cell.length_a   1.000
_cell.length_b   1.000
_cell.length_c   1.000
_cell.angle_alpha   90.00
_cell.angle_beta   90.00
_cell.angle_gamma   90.00
#
_symmetry.space_group_name_H-M   'P 1'
#
loop_
_entity.id
_entity.type
_entity.pdbx_description
1 polymer ?
#
loop_
_entity_poly.entity_id
_entity_poly.type
_entity_poly.pdbx_seq_one_letter_code
_entity_poly.pdbx_strand_id
1 'polypeptide(L)'
;MGQVPGNTYCLIGNGRAAKHMAAYLSAKEIPFTQWFRASQDSFQNSVSPAQTVILLITDREIEPFINSRPELREKTLIHFSGALSTPHAYGMHPLMTFTDEPYLLTTYEKISFVCDSNAPDFHSVFPTLNNPYYKIDPTQKALYHSLCVMSGNFTTLLWQTFFTRLERDFGLPSKIAKPYLEQITANLLAHPEAALTGPIARGDLTTIEKNLIALNGDSLKPIYEAFVKSFLPQQEQHS
;
A
#
# COMPACT_ATOMS: atom_id res chain seq x y z
N MET A 1 9.79 2.40 -39.87
CA MET A 1 9.70 1.53 -38.66
C MET A 1 8.31 1.69 -38.12
N GLY A 2 7.42 0.69 -38.32
CA GLY A 2 6.07 0.71 -37.79
C GLY A 2 6.13 0.67 -36.27
N GLN A 3 5.52 1.68 -35.61
CA GLN A 3 5.27 1.59 -34.19
C GLN A 3 4.43 0.33 -33.95
N VAL A 4 4.96 -0.62 -33.19
CA VAL A 4 4.14 -1.66 -32.56
C VAL A 4 3.05 -0.91 -31.79
N PRO A 5 1.74 -1.22 -32.00
CA PRO A 5 0.71 -0.57 -31.22
C PRO A 5 0.99 -0.88 -29.75
N GLY A 6 1.52 0.09 -29.02
CA GLY A 6 1.74 -0.04 -27.60
C GLY A 6 0.40 -0.29 -26.91
N ASN A 7 0.38 -1.12 -25.86
CA ASN A 7 -0.81 -1.29 -25.04
C ASN A 7 -1.35 0.09 -24.65
N THR A 8 -2.60 0.35 -24.97
CA THR A 8 -3.29 1.57 -24.58
C THR A 8 -4.03 1.36 -23.28
N TYR A 9 -3.94 2.30 -22.37
CA TYR A 9 -4.50 2.20 -21.02
C TYR A 9 -5.66 3.16 -20.82
N CYS A 10 -6.64 2.74 -20.03
CA CYS A 10 -7.63 3.62 -19.45
C CYS A 10 -7.60 3.52 -17.93
N LEU A 11 -7.39 4.61 -17.23
CA LEU A 11 -7.45 4.69 -15.78
C LEU A 11 -8.89 5.02 -15.36
N ILE A 12 -9.48 4.20 -14.50
CA ILE A 12 -10.80 4.45 -13.94
C ILE A 12 -10.65 4.90 -12.49
N GLY A 13 -10.93 6.17 -12.23
CA GLY A 13 -10.83 6.77 -10.89
C GLY A 13 -10.02 8.06 -10.87
N ASN A 14 -10.06 8.76 -9.73
CA ASN A 14 -9.32 10.02 -9.48
C ASN A 14 -8.80 10.11 -8.04
N GLY A 15 -8.71 8.97 -7.33
CA GLY A 15 -8.09 8.87 -6.01
C GLY A 15 -6.55 8.92 -6.10
N ARG A 16 -5.89 8.80 -4.94
CA ARG A 16 -4.41 8.85 -4.84
C ARG A 16 -3.73 7.86 -5.79
N ALA A 17 -4.15 6.60 -5.78
CA ALA A 17 -3.58 5.58 -6.67
C ALA A 17 -3.73 5.95 -8.16
N ALA A 18 -4.89 6.52 -8.55
CA ALA A 18 -5.12 6.96 -9.93
C ALA A 18 -4.21 8.13 -10.31
N LYS A 19 -4.06 9.13 -9.44
CA LYS A 19 -3.16 10.27 -9.65
C LYS A 19 -1.71 9.84 -9.80
N HIS A 20 -1.25 8.92 -8.93
CA HIS A 20 0.11 8.40 -8.99
C HIS A 20 0.36 7.54 -10.23
N MET A 21 -0.61 6.69 -10.63
CA MET A 21 -0.47 5.92 -11.87
C MET A 21 -0.47 6.81 -13.10
N ALA A 22 -1.33 7.85 -13.15
CA ALA A 22 -1.33 8.84 -14.21
C ALA A 22 0.01 9.60 -14.29
N ALA A 23 0.54 10.03 -13.14
CA ALA A 23 1.86 10.68 -13.06
C ALA A 23 2.98 9.76 -13.55
N TYR A 24 2.95 8.48 -13.16
CA TYR A 24 3.95 7.51 -13.60
C TYR A 24 3.90 7.25 -15.10
N LEU A 25 2.71 7.00 -15.65
CA LEU A 25 2.55 6.81 -17.10
C LEU A 25 2.97 8.06 -17.89
N SER A 26 2.60 9.26 -17.41
CA SER A 26 3.01 10.52 -18.02
C SER A 26 4.53 10.71 -17.99
N ALA A 27 5.19 10.42 -16.87
CA ALA A 27 6.64 10.52 -16.72
C ALA A 27 7.40 9.53 -17.62
N LYS A 28 6.77 8.43 -18.02
CA LYS A 28 7.28 7.43 -18.98
C LYS A 28 6.82 7.69 -20.41
N GLU A 29 6.11 8.79 -20.66
CA GLU A 29 5.54 9.13 -21.98
C GLU A 29 4.62 8.04 -22.56
N ILE A 30 3.97 7.27 -21.69
CA ILE A 30 3.04 6.20 -22.06
C ILE A 30 1.65 6.80 -22.23
N PRO A 31 1.01 6.69 -23.41
CA PRO A 31 -0.33 7.24 -23.62
C PRO A 31 -1.40 6.48 -22.83
N PHE A 32 -2.30 7.23 -22.24
CA PHE A 32 -3.47 6.71 -21.55
C PHE A 32 -4.64 7.68 -21.63
N THR A 33 -5.83 7.16 -21.37
CA THR A 33 -7.04 7.93 -21.08
C THR A 33 -7.37 7.80 -19.59
N GLN A 34 -8.16 8.72 -19.06
CA GLN A 34 -8.64 8.62 -17.68
C GLN A 34 -10.11 9.01 -17.63
N TRP A 35 -10.87 8.21 -16.87
CA TRP A 35 -12.28 8.50 -16.62
C TRP A 35 -12.62 8.36 -15.13
N PHE A 36 -13.47 9.28 -14.66
CA PHE A 36 -14.09 9.26 -13.33
C PHE A 36 -15.44 9.95 -13.39
N ARG A 37 -16.27 9.85 -12.36
CA ARG A 37 -17.68 10.34 -12.38
C ARG A 37 -17.86 11.81 -12.79
N ALA A 38 -16.88 12.65 -12.54
CA ALA A 38 -16.91 14.07 -12.91
C ALA A 38 -16.12 14.39 -14.20
N SER A 39 -15.70 13.39 -14.96
CA SER A 39 -15.05 13.61 -16.26
C SER A 39 -16.00 14.30 -17.25
N GLN A 40 -15.44 15.18 -18.08
CA GLN A 40 -16.19 15.81 -19.19
C GLN A 40 -16.42 14.82 -20.33
N ASP A 41 -15.45 13.93 -20.57
CA ASP A 41 -15.56 12.88 -21.58
C ASP A 41 -16.51 11.77 -21.16
N SER A 42 -17.19 11.19 -22.13
CA SER A 42 -18.02 10.02 -21.89
C SER A 42 -17.17 8.81 -21.52
N PHE A 43 -17.74 7.90 -20.71
CA PHE A 43 -17.09 6.64 -20.38
C PHE A 43 -16.64 5.88 -21.64
N GLN A 44 -17.55 5.78 -22.63
CA GLN A 44 -17.31 5.08 -23.88
C GLN A 44 -16.09 5.65 -24.64
N ASN A 45 -15.98 6.96 -24.74
CA ASN A 45 -14.85 7.60 -25.44
C ASN A 45 -13.51 7.32 -24.74
N SER A 46 -13.52 7.31 -23.41
CA SER A 46 -12.30 7.06 -22.63
C SER A 46 -11.86 5.59 -22.69
N VAL A 47 -12.80 4.64 -22.69
CA VAL A 47 -12.48 3.21 -22.64
C VAL A 47 -12.26 2.60 -24.02
N SER A 48 -12.93 3.10 -25.06
CA SER A 48 -12.89 2.52 -26.41
C SER A 48 -11.47 2.28 -26.94
N PRO A 49 -10.51 3.23 -26.85
CA PRO A 49 -9.17 3.03 -27.38
C PRO A 49 -8.30 2.09 -26.53
N ALA A 50 -8.70 1.82 -25.27
CA ALA A 50 -7.87 1.07 -24.35
C ALA A 50 -7.96 -0.45 -24.58
N GLN A 51 -6.83 -1.14 -24.51
CA GLN A 51 -6.76 -2.60 -24.41
C GLN A 51 -6.80 -3.04 -22.94
N THR A 52 -6.17 -2.28 -22.07
CA THR A 52 -6.12 -2.53 -20.63
C THR A 52 -6.82 -1.41 -19.86
N VAL A 53 -7.73 -1.78 -18.96
CA VAL A 53 -8.43 -0.85 -18.08
C VAL A 53 -7.98 -1.09 -16.64
N ILE A 54 -7.49 -0.05 -15.99
CA ILE A 54 -6.98 -0.10 -14.62
C ILE A 54 -8.02 0.53 -13.70
N LEU A 55 -8.62 -0.29 -12.85
CA LEU A 55 -9.69 0.09 -11.93
C LEU A 55 -9.08 0.61 -10.62
N LEU A 56 -9.02 1.92 -10.46
CA LEU A 56 -8.43 2.64 -9.33
C LEU A 56 -9.51 3.32 -8.48
N ILE A 57 -10.54 2.56 -8.19
CA ILE A 57 -11.70 2.91 -7.37
C ILE A 57 -11.71 2.05 -6.10
N THR A 58 -12.66 2.30 -5.18
CA THR A 58 -12.76 1.51 -3.95
C THR A 58 -13.13 0.06 -4.23
N ASP A 59 -12.56 -0.86 -3.49
CA ASP A 59 -12.70 -2.31 -3.71
C ASP A 59 -14.16 -2.76 -3.86
N ARG A 60 -15.05 -2.26 -2.99
CA ARG A 60 -16.49 -2.58 -3.01
C ARG A 60 -17.22 -2.11 -4.28
N GLU A 61 -16.62 -1.17 -5.03
CA GLU A 61 -17.23 -0.63 -6.25
C GLU A 61 -16.73 -1.34 -7.51
N ILE A 62 -15.65 -2.14 -7.44
CA ILE A 62 -15.01 -2.76 -8.61
C ILE A 62 -15.98 -3.71 -9.32
N GLU A 63 -16.51 -4.72 -8.64
CA GLU A 63 -17.42 -5.70 -9.25
C GLU A 63 -18.73 -5.06 -9.76
N PRO A 64 -19.44 -4.23 -8.98
CA PRO A 64 -20.62 -3.53 -9.48
C PRO A 64 -20.32 -2.65 -10.70
N PHE A 65 -19.15 -2.01 -10.73
CA PHE A 65 -18.73 -1.18 -11.85
C PHE A 65 -18.54 -2.02 -13.11
N ILE A 66 -17.83 -3.14 -13.03
CA ILE A 66 -17.59 -4.06 -14.15
C ILE A 66 -18.93 -4.62 -14.66
N ASN A 67 -19.79 -5.10 -13.75
CA ASN A 67 -21.05 -5.73 -14.10
C ASN A 67 -22.05 -4.78 -14.79
N SER A 68 -21.97 -3.49 -14.48
CA SER A 68 -22.82 -2.45 -15.10
C SER A 68 -22.31 -1.94 -16.46
N ARG A 69 -21.16 -2.44 -16.94
CA ARG A 69 -20.47 -1.92 -18.11
C ARG A 69 -20.06 -3.01 -19.11
N PRO A 70 -20.96 -3.36 -20.04
CA PRO A 70 -20.68 -4.38 -21.06
C PRO A 70 -19.45 -4.12 -21.91
N GLU A 71 -19.08 -2.84 -22.07
CA GLU A 71 -17.91 -2.38 -22.83
C GLU A 71 -16.58 -2.88 -22.28
N LEU A 72 -16.56 -3.32 -21.01
CA LEU A 72 -15.37 -3.85 -20.35
C LEU A 72 -15.10 -5.33 -20.63
N ARG A 73 -16.06 -6.08 -21.21
CA ARG A 73 -15.99 -7.55 -21.36
C ARG A 73 -14.80 -8.05 -22.18
N GLU A 74 -14.36 -7.26 -23.16
CA GLU A 74 -13.27 -7.62 -24.07
C GLU A 74 -11.94 -6.95 -23.69
N LYS A 75 -11.89 -6.31 -22.53
CA LYS A 75 -10.69 -5.62 -22.06
C LYS A 75 -9.94 -6.44 -21.02
N THR A 76 -8.62 -6.26 -20.97
CA THR A 76 -7.85 -6.76 -19.82
C THR A 76 -8.13 -5.83 -18.65
N LEU A 77 -8.77 -6.37 -17.59
CA LEU A 77 -9.12 -5.59 -16.41
C LEU A 77 -8.13 -5.84 -15.29
N ILE A 78 -7.56 -4.77 -14.78
CA ILE A 78 -6.58 -4.77 -13.68
C ILE A 78 -7.13 -3.91 -12.53
N HIS A 79 -6.92 -4.32 -11.29
CA HIS A 79 -7.14 -3.47 -10.12
C HIS A 79 -5.91 -3.45 -9.20
N PHE A 80 -5.77 -2.38 -8.42
CA PHE A 80 -4.66 -2.20 -7.49
C PHE A 80 -5.00 -2.54 -6.03
N SER A 81 -6.15 -3.17 -5.78
CA SER A 81 -6.47 -3.64 -4.44
C SER A 81 -5.50 -4.72 -3.98
N GLY A 82 -4.97 -4.56 -2.76
CA GLY A 82 -4.15 -5.56 -2.12
C GLY A 82 -4.95 -6.71 -1.48
N ALA A 83 -6.26 -6.51 -1.21
CA ALA A 83 -7.11 -7.47 -0.52
C ALA A 83 -8.13 -8.17 -1.42
N LEU A 84 -8.64 -7.46 -2.45
CA LEU A 84 -9.70 -7.98 -3.31
C LEU A 84 -9.21 -9.14 -4.17
N SER A 85 -10.01 -10.21 -4.20
CA SER A 85 -9.93 -11.30 -5.16
C SER A 85 -11.26 -11.39 -5.88
N THR A 86 -11.28 -11.31 -7.22
CA THR A 86 -12.47 -11.34 -8.04
C THR A 86 -12.21 -12.09 -9.36
N PRO A 87 -13.19 -12.84 -9.90
CA PRO A 87 -13.03 -13.48 -11.20
C PRO A 87 -13.10 -12.50 -12.38
N HIS A 88 -13.44 -11.22 -12.13
CA HIS A 88 -13.72 -10.24 -13.17
C HIS A 88 -12.52 -9.35 -13.53
N ALA A 89 -11.50 -9.29 -12.70
CA ALA A 89 -10.31 -8.47 -12.93
C ALA A 89 -9.11 -9.06 -12.19
N TYR A 90 -7.91 -8.84 -12.69
CA TYR A 90 -6.68 -9.32 -12.09
C TYR A 90 -6.11 -8.28 -11.10
N GLY A 91 -5.70 -8.74 -9.91
CA GLY A 91 -5.01 -7.90 -8.97
C GLY A 91 -3.53 -7.73 -9.33
N MET A 92 -3.07 -6.47 -9.35
CA MET A 92 -1.66 -6.10 -9.46
C MET A 92 -1.37 -4.96 -8.47
N HIS A 93 -1.19 -5.32 -7.20
CA HIS A 93 -1.09 -4.37 -6.10
C HIS A 93 0.31 -3.73 -6.05
N PRO A 94 0.46 -2.40 -6.21
CA PRO A 94 1.72 -1.72 -5.97
C PRO A 94 2.00 -1.70 -4.46
N LEU A 95 3.08 -2.35 -4.02
CA LEU A 95 3.50 -2.36 -2.62
C LEU A 95 4.13 -1.02 -2.26
N MET A 96 3.28 -0.01 -2.08
CA MET A 96 3.65 1.38 -1.83
C MET A 96 2.52 2.12 -1.11
N THR A 97 2.90 3.15 -0.37
CA THR A 97 1.96 4.16 0.14
C THR A 97 1.89 5.33 -0.84
N PHE A 98 0.71 5.91 -1.02
CA PHE A 98 0.49 7.05 -1.90
C PHE A 98 -0.07 8.24 -1.12
N THR A 99 0.62 9.37 -1.21
CA THR A 99 0.18 10.67 -0.68
C THR A 99 -0.64 11.43 -1.72
N ASP A 100 -0.94 12.70 -1.49
CA ASP A 100 -1.63 13.52 -2.49
C ASP A 100 -0.66 14.05 -3.57
N GLU A 101 0.65 14.16 -3.24
CA GLU A 101 1.68 14.66 -4.14
C GLU A 101 2.35 13.51 -4.90
N PRO A 102 2.51 13.63 -6.23
CA PRO A 102 3.23 12.66 -7.05
C PRO A 102 4.69 12.50 -6.61
N TYR A 103 5.23 11.31 -6.85
CA TYR A 103 6.64 11.00 -6.56
C TYR A 103 7.54 11.26 -7.76
N LEU A 104 8.85 11.25 -7.52
CA LEU A 104 9.84 11.25 -8.58
C LEU A 104 9.76 9.94 -9.39
N LEU A 105 10.11 10.01 -10.67
CA LEU A 105 10.14 8.84 -11.55
C LEU A 105 10.96 7.68 -10.97
N THR A 106 12.13 8.00 -10.40
CA THR A 106 13.00 7.00 -9.75
C THR A 106 12.38 6.28 -8.56
N THR A 107 11.38 6.88 -7.92
CA THR A 107 10.58 6.22 -6.86
C THR A 107 9.58 5.27 -7.48
N TYR A 108 8.87 5.68 -8.53
CA TYR A 108 7.92 4.81 -9.23
C TYR A 108 8.58 3.57 -9.80
N GLU A 109 9.75 3.69 -10.41
CA GLU A 109 10.49 2.57 -11.02
C GLU A 109 10.94 1.51 -10.02
N LYS A 110 11.01 1.86 -8.73
CA LYS A 110 11.38 0.93 -7.64
C LYS A 110 10.18 0.23 -7.00
N ILE A 111 8.95 0.63 -7.32
CA ILE A 111 7.76 0.01 -6.75
C ILE A 111 7.66 -1.44 -7.20
N SER A 112 7.64 -2.36 -6.25
CA SER A 112 7.32 -3.76 -6.53
C SER A 112 5.82 -3.95 -6.65
N PHE A 113 5.39 -4.75 -7.63
CA PHE A 113 4.00 -5.13 -7.79
C PHE A 113 3.78 -6.57 -7.29
N VAL A 114 2.75 -6.76 -6.48
CA VAL A 114 2.29 -8.09 -6.06
C VAL A 114 1.04 -8.44 -6.86
N CYS A 115 1.19 -9.40 -7.77
CA CYS A 115 0.19 -9.77 -8.76
C CYS A 115 -0.50 -11.08 -8.36
N ASP A 116 -1.76 -11.22 -8.73
CA ASP A 116 -2.47 -12.50 -8.62
C ASP A 116 -1.74 -13.58 -9.44
N SER A 117 -1.63 -14.79 -8.92
CA SER A 117 -0.90 -15.89 -9.61
C SER A 117 -1.50 -16.25 -10.96
N ASN A 118 -2.82 -16.05 -11.13
CA ASN A 118 -3.56 -16.26 -12.37
C ASN A 118 -3.58 -15.03 -13.30
N ALA A 119 -2.98 -13.89 -12.88
CA ALA A 119 -2.88 -12.71 -13.73
C ALA A 119 -1.92 -12.96 -14.90
N PRO A 120 -2.12 -12.27 -16.04
CA PRO A 120 -1.11 -12.21 -17.09
C PRO A 120 0.25 -11.76 -16.53
N ASP A 121 1.32 -12.02 -17.27
CA ASP A 121 2.63 -11.52 -16.91
C ASP A 121 2.63 -9.98 -16.84
N PHE A 122 3.26 -9.42 -15.79
CA PHE A 122 3.28 -7.98 -15.57
C PHE A 122 3.83 -7.22 -16.78
N HIS A 123 4.95 -7.70 -17.36
CA HIS A 123 5.56 -7.05 -18.52
C HIS A 123 4.79 -7.29 -19.82
N SER A 124 3.89 -8.29 -19.88
CA SER A 124 2.96 -8.42 -21.01
C SER A 124 1.84 -7.38 -20.94
N VAL A 125 1.43 -6.98 -19.71
CA VAL A 125 0.45 -5.92 -19.48
C VAL A 125 1.09 -4.54 -19.58
N PHE A 126 2.28 -4.37 -19.01
CA PHE A 126 3.03 -3.11 -18.94
C PHE A 126 4.43 -3.25 -19.57
N PRO A 127 4.54 -3.38 -20.91
CA PRO A 127 5.83 -3.72 -21.57
C PRO A 127 6.94 -2.67 -21.38
N THR A 128 6.58 -1.43 -21.07
CA THR A 128 7.51 -0.31 -20.89
C THR A 128 7.83 0.00 -19.42
N LEU A 129 7.20 -0.69 -18.48
CA LEU A 129 7.46 -0.57 -17.06
C LEU A 129 8.38 -1.70 -16.59
N ASN A 130 9.56 -1.34 -16.08
CA ASN A 130 10.58 -2.30 -15.61
C ASN A 130 10.45 -2.60 -14.10
N ASN A 131 9.27 -2.41 -13.52
CA ASN A 131 9.05 -2.63 -12.11
C ASN A 131 9.27 -4.10 -11.73
N PRO A 132 9.87 -4.39 -10.57
CA PRO A 132 9.88 -5.72 -10.01
C PRO A 132 8.45 -6.19 -9.75
N TYR A 133 8.16 -7.46 -10.02
CA TYR A 133 6.85 -8.02 -9.67
C TYR A 133 6.98 -9.44 -9.13
N TYR A 134 6.01 -9.83 -8.33
CA TYR A 134 5.94 -11.12 -7.66
C TYR A 134 4.51 -11.63 -7.74
N LYS A 135 4.33 -12.94 -7.76
CA LYS A 135 3.01 -13.55 -7.81
C LYS A 135 2.60 -14.11 -6.45
N ILE A 136 1.33 -13.94 -6.11
CA ILE A 136 0.72 -14.47 -4.88
C ILE A 136 -0.57 -15.20 -5.24
N ASP A 137 -0.90 -16.25 -4.48
CA ASP A 137 -2.20 -16.90 -4.58
C ASP A 137 -3.30 -15.91 -4.17
N PRO A 138 -4.34 -15.69 -5.00
CA PRO A 138 -5.45 -14.80 -4.67
C PRO A 138 -6.12 -15.10 -3.31
N THR A 139 -6.10 -16.35 -2.86
CA THR A 139 -6.65 -16.74 -1.56
C THR A 139 -5.85 -16.19 -0.37
N GLN A 140 -4.59 -15.83 -0.58
CA GLN A 140 -3.70 -15.28 0.44
C GLN A 140 -3.71 -13.74 0.50
N LYS A 141 -4.38 -13.06 -0.41
CA LYS A 141 -4.36 -11.59 -0.51
C LYS A 141 -4.85 -10.89 0.75
N ALA A 142 -5.90 -11.38 1.38
CA ALA A 142 -6.42 -10.78 2.60
C ALA A 142 -5.37 -10.80 3.73
N LEU A 143 -4.66 -11.91 3.91
CA LEU A 143 -3.55 -12.01 4.86
C LEU A 143 -2.40 -11.09 4.47
N TYR A 144 -1.95 -11.14 3.22
CA TYR A 144 -0.89 -10.28 2.71
C TYR A 144 -1.22 -8.79 2.96
N HIS A 145 -2.42 -8.35 2.59
CA HIS A 145 -2.80 -6.95 2.75
C HIS A 145 -2.93 -6.55 4.22
N SER A 146 -3.41 -7.44 5.10
CA SER A 146 -3.44 -7.14 6.54
C SER A 146 -2.03 -6.88 7.10
N LEU A 147 -1.02 -7.63 6.66
CA LEU A 147 0.38 -7.38 7.02
C LEU A 147 0.89 -6.04 6.47
N CYS A 148 0.52 -5.68 5.23
CA CYS A 148 0.84 -4.36 4.67
C CYS A 148 0.21 -3.22 5.49
N VAL A 149 -1.07 -3.37 5.90
CA VAL A 149 -1.76 -2.40 6.75
C VAL A 149 -1.08 -2.27 8.12
N MET A 150 -0.73 -3.39 8.76
CA MET A 150 -0.04 -3.37 10.05
C MET A 150 1.33 -2.69 9.94
N SER A 151 2.13 -3.05 8.94
CA SER A 151 3.48 -2.51 8.79
C SER A 151 3.51 -1.06 8.32
N GLY A 152 2.61 -0.66 7.45
CA GLY A 152 2.57 0.69 6.89
C GLY A 152 1.62 1.62 7.64
N ASN A 153 0.31 1.30 7.62
CA ASN A 153 -0.70 2.22 8.12
C ASN A 153 -0.68 2.33 9.65
N PHE A 154 -0.59 1.20 10.40
CA PHE A 154 -0.57 1.26 11.87
C PHE A 154 0.70 1.92 12.38
N THR A 155 1.84 1.65 11.76
CA THR A 155 3.09 2.34 12.08
C THR A 155 2.96 3.85 11.86
N THR A 156 2.34 4.28 10.75
CA THR A 156 2.07 5.70 10.48
C THR A 156 1.19 6.33 11.56
N LEU A 157 0.09 5.64 11.97
CA LEU A 157 -0.81 6.11 13.04
C LEU A 157 -0.07 6.25 14.38
N LEU A 158 0.79 5.30 14.74
CA LEU A 158 1.60 5.38 15.95
C LEU A 158 2.53 6.59 15.94
N TRP A 159 3.20 6.86 14.81
CA TRP A 159 4.07 8.03 14.67
C TRP A 159 3.30 9.35 14.69
N GLN A 160 2.16 9.45 14.02
CA GLN A 160 1.30 10.63 14.04
C GLN A 160 0.83 10.92 15.49
N THR A 161 0.43 9.87 16.21
CA THR A 161 0.03 9.98 17.61
C THR A 161 1.22 10.45 18.47
N PHE A 162 2.41 9.89 18.28
CA PHE A 162 3.60 10.29 19.03
C PHE A 162 3.96 11.76 18.80
N PHE A 163 3.97 12.22 17.54
CA PHE A 163 4.23 13.63 17.21
C PHE A 163 3.21 14.57 17.88
N THR A 164 1.93 14.25 17.78
CA THR A 164 0.87 15.04 18.42
C THR A 164 1.03 15.10 19.94
N ARG A 165 1.38 13.97 20.56
CA ARG A 165 1.51 13.89 22.02
C ARG A 165 2.77 14.54 22.55
N LEU A 166 3.87 14.53 21.78
CA LEU A 166 5.08 15.31 22.14
C LEU A 166 4.73 16.78 22.36
N GLU A 167 3.94 17.36 21.47
CA GLU A 167 3.55 18.78 21.56
C GLU A 167 2.50 19.01 22.66
N ARG A 168 1.44 18.19 22.65
CA ARG A 168 0.28 18.41 23.53
C ARG A 168 0.57 18.07 24.99
N ASP A 169 1.20 16.92 25.25
CA ASP A 169 1.34 16.37 26.61
C ASP A 169 2.66 16.76 27.27
N PHE A 170 3.71 17.02 26.49
CA PHE A 170 5.07 17.29 26.99
C PHE A 170 5.59 18.69 26.63
N GLY A 171 4.89 19.46 25.79
CA GLY A 171 5.36 20.77 25.33
C GLY A 171 6.64 20.70 24.47
N LEU A 172 6.96 19.54 23.90
CA LEU A 172 8.16 19.31 23.12
C LEU A 172 7.84 19.39 21.62
N PRO A 173 8.64 20.10 20.81
CA PRO A 173 8.37 20.20 19.38
C PRO A 173 8.54 18.84 18.68
N SER A 174 7.56 18.44 17.86
CA SER A 174 7.53 17.14 17.15
C SER A 174 8.79 16.86 16.33
N LYS A 175 9.45 17.92 15.80
CA LYS A 175 10.68 17.82 15.02
C LYS A 175 11.85 17.12 15.73
N ILE A 176 11.87 17.08 17.07
CA ILE A 176 12.95 16.42 17.82
C ILE A 176 12.94 14.90 17.61
N ALA A 177 11.81 14.33 17.22
CA ALA A 177 11.67 12.90 16.97
C ALA A 177 12.13 12.48 15.55
N LYS A 178 12.45 13.43 14.67
CA LYS A 178 12.89 13.12 13.30
C LYS A 178 14.13 12.23 13.26
N PRO A 179 15.24 12.54 13.96
CA PRO A 179 16.41 11.66 13.97
C PRO A 179 16.12 10.25 14.52
N TYR A 180 15.18 10.17 15.48
CA TYR A 180 14.77 8.89 16.06
C TYR A 180 14.03 8.02 15.02
N LEU A 181 13.06 8.58 14.27
CA LEU A 181 12.38 7.88 13.19
C LEU A 181 13.34 7.44 12.08
N GLU A 182 14.23 8.35 11.67
CA GLU A 182 15.25 8.07 10.65
C GLU A 182 16.15 6.90 11.07
N GLN A 183 16.59 6.88 12.34
CA GLN A 183 17.45 5.81 12.85
C GLN A 183 16.72 4.47 12.97
N ILE A 184 15.46 4.43 13.41
CA ILE A 184 14.64 3.21 13.42
C ILE A 184 14.52 2.65 12.01
N THR A 185 14.23 3.51 11.03
CA THR A 185 14.08 3.08 9.63
C THR A 185 15.40 2.56 9.07
N ALA A 186 16.52 3.25 9.35
CA ALA A 186 17.84 2.82 8.92
C ALA A 186 18.24 1.46 9.51
N ASN A 187 18.00 1.25 10.81
CA ASN A 187 18.29 -0.01 11.48
C ASN A 187 17.44 -1.16 10.90
N LEU A 188 16.16 -0.91 10.68
CA LEU A 188 15.24 -1.91 10.13
C LEU A 188 15.61 -2.31 8.70
N LEU A 189 16.08 -1.37 7.88
CA LEU A 189 16.54 -1.65 6.52
C LEU A 189 17.89 -2.39 6.48
N ALA A 190 18.79 -2.08 7.43
CA ALA A 190 20.11 -2.68 7.47
C ALA A 190 20.10 -4.08 8.12
N HIS A 191 19.37 -4.25 9.21
CA HIS A 191 19.37 -5.45 10.04
C HIS A 191 17.97 -5.74 10.60
N PRO A 192 17.00 -6.19 9.77
CA PRO A 192 15.59 -6.30 10.17
C PRO A 192 15.38 -7.21 11.40
N GLU A 193 16.15 -8.29 11.53
CA GLU A 193 16.04 -9.24 12.63
C GLU A 193 16.58 -8.69 13.96
N ALA A 194 17.54 -7.77 13.91
CA ALA A 194 18.20 -7.18 15.09
C ALA A 194 17.74 -5.74 15.39
N ALA A 195 16.83 -5.19 14.60
CA ALA A 195 16.42 -3.79 14.72
C ALA A 195 15.57 -3.51 15.96
N LEU A 196 14.85 -4.50 16.48
CA LEU A 196 14.03 -4.33 17.67
C LEU A 196 14.88 -4.14 18.92
N THR A 197 14.60 -3.06 19.64
CA THR A 197 15.25 -2.72 20.92
C THR A 197 14.17 -2.47 22.00
N GLY A 198 14.62 -2.09 23.20
CA GLY A 198 13.70 -1.69 24.26
C GLY A 198 13.20 -2.86 25.14
N PRO A 199 12.17 -2.62 25.97
CA PRO A 199 11.77 -3.53 27.04
C PRO A 199 11.22 -4.88 26.52
N ILE A 200 10.49 -4.88 25.41
CA ILE A 200 9.97 -6.13 24.82
C ILE A 200 11.12 -7.02 24.36
N ALA A 201 12.09 -6.46 23.62
CA ALA A 201 13.24 -7.23 23.12
C ALA A 201 14.08 -7.84 24.25
N ARG A 202 14.15 -7.17 25.41
CA ARG A 202 14.94 -7.64 26.58
C ARG A 202 14.12 -8.43 27.59
N GLY A 203 12.80 -8.58 27.41
CA GLY A 203 11.92 -9.20 28.41
C GLY A 203 11.85 -8.41 29.72
N ASP A 204 12.00 -7.07 29.68
CA ASP A 204 12.00 -6.19 30.85
C ASP A 204 10.58 -5.94 31.37
N LEU A 205 10.06 -6.88 32.15
CA LEU A 205 8.71 -6.85 32.69
C LEU A 205 8.46 -5.63 33.58
N THR A 206 9.48 -5.18 34.33
CA THR A 206 9.38 -4.03 35.22
C THR A 206 9.10 -2.73 34.43
N THR A 207 9.81 -2.52 33.33
CA THR A 207 9.58 -1.37 32.47
C THR A 207 8.24 -1.48 31.73
N ILE A 208 7.87 -2.68 31.27
CA ILE A 208 6.57 -2.93 30.63
C ILE A 208 5.43 -2.58 31.59
N GLU A 209 5.47 -3.03 32.84
CA GLU A 209 4.45 -2.72 33.83
C GLU A 209 4.34 -1.22 34.14
N LYS A 210 5.46 -0.52 34.30
CA LYS A 210 5.47 0.95 34.47
C LYS A 210 4.79 1.65 33.30
N ASN A 211 5.07 1.23 32.08
CA ASN A 211 4.47 1.81 30.87
C ASN A 211 2.94 1.55 30.84
N LEU A 212 2.49 0.34 31.20
CA LEU A 212 1.08 0.00 31.27
C LEU A 212 0.33 0.81 32.34
N ILE A 213 0.98 1.05 33.51
CA ILE A 213 0.42 1.91 34.55
C ILE A 213 0.30 3.36 34.06
N ALA A 214 1.34 3.87 33.40
CA ALA A 214 1.32 5.22 32.83
C ALA A 214 0.24 5.43 31.76
N LEU A 215 -0.16 4.35 31.08
CA LEU A 215 -1.22 4.34 30.08
C LEU A 215 -2.62 4.06 30.67
N ASN A 216 -2.80 4.06 32.02
CA ASN A 216 -4.12 3.84 32.60
C ASN A 216 -5.10 4.94 32.16
N GLY A 217 -6.26 4.53 31.63
CA GLY A 217 -7.27 5.44 31.08
C GLY A 217 -6.95 5.96 29.68
N ASP A 218 -5.82 5.58 29.08
CA ASP A 218 -5.41 5.99 27.76
C ASP A 218 -5.88 4.98 26.68
N SER A 219 -6.33 5.49 25.53
CA SER A 219 -6.75 4.68 24.39
C SER A 219 -5.62 3.86 23.76
N LEU A 220 -4.36 4.18 24.02
CA LEU A 220 -3.20 3.42 23.54
C LEU A 220 -2.89 2.19 24.40
N LYS A 221 -3.44 2.09 25.63
CA LYS A 221 -3.16 0.96 26.51
C LYS A 221 -3.49 -0.40 25.89
N PRO A 222 -4.69 -0.62 25.29
CA PRO A 222 -5.00 -1.89 24.62
C PRO A 222 -4.04 -2.24 23.48
N ILE A 223 -3.52 -1.22 22.77
CA ILE A 223 -2.55 -1.41 21.67
C ILE A 223 -1.22 -1.90 22.28
N TYR A 224 -0.74 -1.23 23.34
CA TYR A 224 0.47 -1.64 24.03
C TYR A 224 0.39 -3.07 24.58
N GLU A 225 -0.75 -3.39 25.22
CA GLU A 225 -1.04 -4.75 25.73
C GLU A 225 -1.02 -5.80 24.61
N ALA A 226 -1.60 -5.48 23.45
CA ALA A 226 -1.60 -6.38 22.29
C ALA A 226 -0.18 -6.65 21.77
N PHE A 227 0.67 -5.62 21.71
CA PHE A 227 2.08 -5.79 21.33
C PHE A 227 2.86 -6.66 22.36
N VAL A 228 2.67 -6.38 23.64
CA VAL A 228 3.30 -7.20 24.70
C VAL A 228 2.87 -8.66 24.57
N LYS A 229 1.58 -8.91 24.45
CA LYS A 229 1.03 -10.26 24.31
C LYS A 229 1.56 -11.01 23.09
N SER A 230 1.74 -10.30 21.97
CA SER A 230 2.12 -10.92 20.69
C SER A 230 3.62 -11.10 20.52
N PHE A 231 4.45 -10.23 21.13
CA PHE A 231 5.87 -10.14 20.82
C PHE A 231 6.80 -10.29 22.02
N LEU A 232 6.27 -10.33 23.25
CA LEU A 232 7.12 -10.64 24.40
C LEU A 232 7.63 -12.08 24.28
N PRO A 233 8.94 -12.33 24.33
CA PRO A 233 9.49 -13.68 24.32
C PRO A 233 8.87 -14.53 25.42
N GLN A 234 8.30 -15.65 25.05
CA GLN A 234 7.84 -16.62 26.06
C GLN A 234 9.09 -17.13 26.78
N GLN A 235 9.13 -16.96 28.11
CA GLN A 235 10.16 -17.64 28.90
C GLN A 235 9.98 -19.12 28.67
N GLU A 236 10.97 -19.78 28.06
CA GLU A 236 11.03 -21.23 28.06
C GLU A 236 11.00 -21.65 29.55
N GLN A 237 9.93 -22.32 29.95
CA GLN A 237 9.87 -22.97 31.22
C GLN A 237 10.89 -24.13 31.14
N HIS A 238 12.13 -23.84 31.54
CA HIS A 238 13.08 -24.91 31.86
C HIS A 238 12.56 -25.63 33.10
N SER A 239 11.87 -26.76 32.86
CA SER A 239 11.52 -27.78 33.86
C SER A 239 12.72 -28.63 34.16
#